data_5bd08d25a563c264c92ccfaf93d2c742
#
_entry.id   5bd08d25a563c264c92ccfaf93d2c742
#
_cell.length_a   1.000
_cell.length_b   1.000
_cell.length_c   1.000
_cell.angle_alpha   90.00
_cell.angle_beta   90.00
_cell.angle_gamma   90.00
#
_symmetry.space_group_name_H-M   'P 1'
#
loop_
_entity.id
_entity.type
_entity.pdbx_description
1 polymer ?
#
loop_
_entity_poly.entity_id
_entity_poly.type
_entity_poly.pdbx_seq_one_letter_code
_entity_poly.pdbx_strand_id
1 'polypeptide(L)'
;MKFISSANNQLIKQLILLKSKSRERKKQLRFVVEGERELSRALEMSYYVESIFYREDRSLNFPIDSSNKTYEISNKLFDNLSIRSGSEEVLAIVKTIDHGLNKLIVNNESQILVIEAPEKPGNIGAVLRTAAAAALDAVIIANPRTDIYHPNIIRNSLGGVFSIPIAIDNSKNVISFLKKNDFQIVVAAISSKAKHYKRVKYKNPLAIILGSEDKGINDIWIKKADKIVQIPVKFPIDSLNLSVSAGILIY
;
A
#
# COMPACT_ATOMS: atom_id res chain seq x y z
N MET A 1 32.07 -6.32 8.12
CA MET A 1 30.77 -6.86 8.56
C MET A 1 30.64 -6.57 10.06
N LYS A 2 29.51 -6.05 10.53
CA LYS A 2 29.33 -5.69 11.94
C LYS A 2 28.26 -6.61 12.54
N PHE A 3 28.60 -7.34 13.60
CA PHE A 3 27.68 -8.18 14.36
C PHE A 3 26.99 -7.40 15.47
N ILE A 4 25.68 -7.60 15.66
CA ILE A 4 24.88 -6.94 16.68
C ILE A 4 24.09 -7.99 17.48
N SER A 5 24.33 -8.04 18.79
CA SER A 5 23.62 -8.93 19.74
C SER A 5 22.83 -8.19 20.82
N SER A 6 23.02 -6.87 20.93
CA SER A 6 22.39 -6.06 21.97
C SER A 6 21.17 -5.29 21.48
N ALA A 7 20.03 -5.44 22.16
CA ALA A 7 18.83 -4.62 21.94
C ALA A 7 19.05 -3.13 22.26
N ASN A 8 20.09 -2.79 23.02
CA ASN A 8 20.45 -1.40 23.35
C ASN A 8 21.19 -0.69 22.21
N ASN A 9 21.60 -1.40 21.16
CA ASN A 9 22.23 -0.81 19.99
C ASN A 9 21.29 0.24 19.34
N GLN A 10 21.84 1.38 18.94
CA GLN A 10 21.07 2.49 18.39
C GLN A 10 20.32 2.11 17.10
N LEU A 11 20.92 1.28 16.23
CA LEU A 11 20.27 0.82 15.01
C LEU A 11 19.07 -0.09 15.30
N ILE A 12 19.18 -0.93 16.34
CA ILE A 12 18.09 -1.79 16.78
C ILE A 12 16.94 -0.95 17.36
N LYS A 13 17.26 0.03 18.19
CA LYS A 13 16.25 0.99 18.69
C LYS A 13 15.55 1.72 17.56
N GLN A 14 16.29 2.13 16.52
CA GLN A 14 15.72 2.76 15.33
C GLN A 14 14.79 1.80 14.57
N LEU A 15 15.19 0.54 14.35
CA LEU A 15 14.33 -0.47 13.74
C LEU A 15 13.00 -0.61 14.50
N ILE A 16 13.06 -0.76 15.82
CA ILE A 16 11.87 -0.90 16.68
C ILE A 16 10.96 0.32 16.55
N LEU A 17 11.52 1.54 16.59
CA LEU A 17 10.76 2.77 16.45
C LEU A 17 10.10 2.88 15.07
N LEU A 18 10.81 2.58 14.00
CA LEU A 18 10.28 2.61 12.64
C LEU A 18 9.21 1.54 12.42
N LYS A 19 9.33 0.35 13.00
CA LYS A 19 8.29 -0.68 12.95
C LYS A 19 7.03 -0.27 13.68
N SER A 20 7.15 0.31 14.88
CA SER A 20 6.02 0.55 15.76
C SER A 20 5.34 1.90 15.61
N LYS A 21 6.06 2.96 15.18
CA LYS A 21 5.59 4.35 15.24
C LYS A 21 5.52 5.02 13.87
N SER A 22 4.30 5.25 13.38
CA SER A 22 4.04 6.01 12.14
C SER A 22 4.66 7.42 12.18
N ARG A 23 4.60 8.10 13.34
CA ARG A 23 5.22 9.42 13.52
C ARG A 23 6.72 9.38 13.22
N GLU A 24 7.42 8.33 13.67
CA GLU A 24 8.85 8.20 13.45
C GLU A 24 9.16 7.91 11.97
N ARG A 25 8.38 7.08 11.30
CA ARG A 25 8.54 6.87 9.85
C ARG A 25 8.39 8.16 9.06
N LYS A 26 7.36 8.95 9.36
CA LYS A 26 7.14 10.26 8.72
C LYS A 26 8.26 11.25 9.02
N LYS A 27 8.71 11.34 10.28
CA LYS A 27 9.78 12.25 10.70
C LYS A 27 11.13 11.92 10.06
N GLN A 28 11.46 10.63 10.03
CA GLN A 28 12.75 10.17 9.54
C GLN A 28 12.75 9.90 8.02
N LEU A 29 11.58 9.93 7.37
CA LEU A 29 11.39 9.53 5.96
C LEU A 29 11.97 8.14 5.69
N ARG A 30 11.73 7.21 6.61
CA ARG A 30 12.22 5.84 6.57
C ARG A 30 11.16 4.87 7.07
N PHE A 31 11.26 3.64 6.61
CA PHE A 31 10.42 2.54 7.07
C PHE A 31 11.21 1.24 7.11
N VAL A 32 10.61 0.19 7.66
CA VAL A 32 11.23 -1.13 7.73
C VAL A 32 10.53 -2.08 6.79
N VAL A 33 11.31 -2.79 6.00
CA VAL A 33 10.90 -3.94 5.20
C VAL A 33 11.34 -5.19 5.95
N GLU A 34 10.47 -6.19 6.04
CA GLU A 34 10.72 -7.49 6.64
C GLU A 34 10.45 -8.57 5.60
N GLY A 35 11.42 -9.44 5.35
CA GLY A 35 11.35 -10.54 4.39
C GLY A 35 12.14 -10.30 3.11
N GLU A 36 12.75 -11.38 2.58
CA GLU A 36 13.57 -11.33 1.36
C GLU A 36 12.76 -10.94 0.14
N ARG A 37 11.56 -11.48 -0.01
CA ARG A 37 10.68 -11.19 -1.15
C ARG A 37 10.32 -9.71 -1.20
N GLU A 38 9.89 -9.14 -0.08
CA GLU A 38 9.50 -7.73 0.03
C GLU A 38 10.70 -6.82 -0.21
N LEU A 39 11.88 -7.20 0.29
CA LEU A 39 13.12 -6.45 0.07
C LEU A 39 13.56 -6.52 -1.39
N SER A 40 13.54 -7.71 -2.02
CA SER A 40 13.85 -7.85 -3.45
C SER A 40 12.93 -6.98 -4.31
N ARG A 41 11.63 -6.95 -4.02
CA ARG A 41 10.68 -6.07 -4.73
C ARG A 41 10.98 -4.60 -4.54
N ALA A 42 11.35 -4.17 -3.33
CA ALA A 42 11.75 -2.78 -3.08
C ALA A 42 13.01 -2.41 -3.89
N LEU A 43 14.00 -3.29 -3.96
CA LEU A 43 15.23 -3.09 -4.76
C LEU A 43 14.92 -3.04 -6.27
N GLU A 44 14.13 -3.99 -6.80
CA GLU A 44 13.70 -4.02 -8.20
C GLU A 44 12.98 -2.72 -8.62
N MET A 45 12.24 -2.12 -7.69
CA MET A 45 11.53 -0.84 -7.89
C MET A 45 12.35 0.39 -7.49
N SER A 46 13.68 0.23 -7.39
CA SER A 46 14.63 1.31 -7.15
C SER A 46 14.43 2.09 -5.84
N TYR A 47 13.84 1.46 -4.82
CA TYR A 47 13.81 2.04 -3.49
C TYR A 47 15.22 2.05 -2.90
N TYR A 48 15.59 3.17 -2.27
CA TYR A 48 16.90 3.28 -1.63
C TYR A 48 16.92 2.52 -0.30
N VAL A 49 17.65 1.40 -0.28
CA VAL A 49 17.89 0.60 0.93
C VAL A 49 19.12 1.17 1.64
N GLU A 50 18.93 1.68 2.87
CA GLU A 50 20.00 2.31 3.66
C GLU A 50 20.84 1.28 4.42
N SER A 51 20.16 0.28 5.01
CA SER A 51 20.81 -0.78 5.78
C SER A 51 19.99 -2.07 5.78
N ILE A 52 20.69 -3.18 5.80
CA ILE A 52 20.14 -4.53 5.78
C ILE A 52 20.65 -5.25 7.03
N PHE A 53 19.73 -5.94 7.70
CA PHE A 53 19.99 -6.72 8.91
C PHE A 53 19.52 -8.14 8.65
N TYR A 54 20.38 -9.12 8.87
CA TYR A 54 20.07 -10.52 8.63
C TYR A 54 20.49 -11.38 9.81
N ARG A 55 19.88 -12.57 9.89
CA ARG A 55 20.17 -13.52 10.96
C ARG A 55 21.60 -14.01 10.88
N GLU A 56 22.21 -14.27 12.06
CA GLU A 56 23.45 -15.02 12.12
C GLU A 56 23.27 -16.40 11.47
N ASP A 57 24.34 -16.94 10.91
CA ASP A 57 24.38 -18.24 10.21
C ASP A 57 23.54 -18.30 8.92
N ARG A 58 23.13 -17.14 8.36
CA ARG A 58 22.44 -17.08 7.09
C ARG A 58 23.21 -16.25 6.07
N SER A 59 23.13 -16.67 4.82
CA SER A 59 23.63 -15.93 3.68
C SER A 59 22.48 -15.20 2.98
N LEU A 60 22.74 -13.98 2.51
CA LEU A 60 21.78 -13.22 1.72
C LEU A 60 21.81 -13.73 0.28
N ASN A 61 20.67 -14.21 -0.23
CA ASN A 61 20.54 -14.83 -1.56
C ASN A 61 20.04 -13.85 -2.63
N PHE A 62 20.16 -12.54 -2.40
CA PHE A 62 19.75 -11.51 -3.36
C PHE A 62 20.88 -10.49 -3.61
N PRO A 63 20.88 -9.82 -4.76
CA PRO A 63 21.91 -8.83 -5.08
C PRO A 63 21.88 -7.68 -4.07
N ILE A 64 22.99 -7.48 -3.38
CA ILE A 64 23.21 -6.35 -2.47
C ILE A 64 24.22 -5.42 -3.15
N ASP A 65 23.85 -4.14 -3.27
CA ASP A 65 24.81 -3.12 -3.69
C ASP A 65 25.89 -2.94 -2.60
N SER A 66 27.14 -2.79 -3.01
CA SER A 66 28.26 -2.52 -2.10
C SER A 66 28.10 -1.25 -1.26
N SER A 67 27.21 -0.34 -1.66
CA SER A 67 26.84 0.85 -0.90
C SER A 67 25.91 0.57 0.28
N ASN A 68 25.22 -0.58 0.31
CA ASN A 68 24.32 -0.95 1.40
C ASN A 68 25.13 -1.34 2.65
N LYS A 69 24.76 -0.77 3.79
CA LYS A 69 25.31 -1.18 5.09
C LYS A 69 24.67 -2.47 5.54
N THR A 70 25.47 -3.52 5.71
CA THR A 70 24.97 -4.84 6.17
C THR A 70 25.39 -5.12 7.60
N TYR A 71 24.48 -5.72 8.36
CA TYR A 71 24.64 -6.07 9.76
C TYR A 71 24.12 -7.47 10.01
N GLU A 72 24.95 -8.31 10.64
CA GLU A 72 24.54 -9.60 11.13
C GLU A 72 23.95 -9.45 12.55
N ILE A 73 22.81 -10.09 12.83
CA ILE A 73 22.10 -9.99 14.09
C ILE A 73 21.98 -11.39 14.73
N SER A 74 22.22 -11.47 16.05
CA SER A 74 22.00 -12.73 16.77
C SER A 74 20.57 -13.24 16.63
N ASN A 75 20.39 -14.57 16.53
CA ASN A 75 19.09 -15.21 16.35
C ASN A 75 18.07 -14.77 17.39
N LYS A 76 18.46 -14.73 18.66
CA LYS A 76 17.61 -14.27 19.77
C LYS A 76 17.11 -12.83 19.58
N LEU A 77 18.00 -11.93 19.10
CA LEU A 77 17.63 -10.54 18.86
C LEU A 77 16.74 -10.42 17.63
N PHE A 78 17.02 -11.18 16.58
CA PHE A 78 16.23 -11.18 15.36
C PHE A 78 14.79 -11.65 15.63
N ASP A 79 14.60 -12.73 16.40
CA ASP A 79 13.28 -13.26 16.77
C ASP A 79 12.44 -12.23 17.53
N ASN A 80 13.07 -11.41 18.39
CA ASN A 80 12.39 -10.32 19.10
C ASN A 80 12.01 -9.15 18.17
N LEU A 81 12.68 -9.01 17.04
CA LEU A 81 12.42 -7.94 16.06
C LEU A 81 11.39 -8.34 15.01
N SER A 82 11.29 -9.63 14.68
CA SER A 82 10.40 -10.15 13.65
C SER A 82 8.93 -10.08 14.06
N ILE A 83 8.04 -9.83 13.10
CA ILE A 83 6.59 -9.90 13.32
C ILE A 83 6.13 -11.36 13.43
N ARG A 84 6.84 -12.26 12.74
CA ARG A 84 6.64 -13.71 12.83
C ARG A 84 7.94 -14.35 13.29
N SER A 85 7.92 -14.96 14.45
CA SER A 85 9.05 -15.77 14.90
C SER A 85 9.33 -16.92 13.90
N GLY A 86 10.58 -17.01 13.43
CA GLY A 86 11.09 -18.17 12.70
C GLY A 86 10.85 -18.23 11.19
N SER A 87 10.15 -17.28 10.57
CA SER A 87 9.86 -17.35 9.11
C SER A 87 10.65 -16.36 8.26
N GLU A 88 11.15 -15.28 8.84
CA GLU A 88 11.88 -14.24 8.11
C GLU A 88 13.35 -14.24 8.52
N GLU A 89 14.22 -13.87 7.59
CA GLU A 89 15.67 -13.93 7.77
C GLU A 89 16.35 -12.57 7.58
N VAL A 90 15.58 -11.57 7.09
CA VAL A 90 16.09 -10.24 6.76
C VAL A 90 15.14 -9.14 7.19
N LEU A 91 15.73 -8.04 7.65
CA LEU A 91 15.08 -6.75 7.89
C LEU A 91 15.88 -5.67 7.16
N ALA A 92 15.22 -4.65 6.65
CA ALA A 92 15.92 -3.53 6.01
C ALA A 92 15.29 -2.18 6.41
N ILE A 93 16.13 -1.16 6.54
CA ILE A 93 15.69 0.23 6.61
C ILE A 93 15.75 0.82 5.21
N VAL A 94 14.60 1.32 4.75
CA VAL A 94 14.39 1.82 3.39
C VAL A 94 13.89 3.25 3.46
N LYS A 95 14.31 4.12 2.53
CA LYS A 95 13.81 5.50 2.43
C LYS A 95 12.43 5.53 1.78
N THR A 96 11.57 6.42 2.28
CA THR A 96 10.28 6.70 1.64
C THR A 96 10.48 7.43 0.32
N ILE A 97 9.52 7.29 -0.60
CA ILE A 97 9.44 8.10 -1.82
C ILE A 97 8.30 9.12 -1.72
N ASP A 98 8.28 10.08 -2.62
CA ASP A 98 7.18 11.05 -2.75
C ASP A 98 5.98 10.39 -3.44
N HIS A 99 4.81 10.48 -2.81
CA HIS A 99 3.53 9.97 -3.28
C HIS A 99 2.56 11.07 -3.73
N GLY A 100 3.08 12.21 -4.18
CA GLY A 100 2.22 13.29 -4.70
C GLY A 100 1.48 12.89 -5.98
N LEU A 101 0.26 13.43 -6.20
CA LEU A 101 -0.51 13.22 -7.42
C LEU A 101 0.27 13.61 -8.70
N ASN A 102 1.16 14.59 -8.59
CA ASN A 102 2.01 15.05 -9.69
C ASN A 102 3.08 14.05 -10.12
N LYS A 103 3.26 12.97 -9.37
CA LYS A 103 4.18 11.87 -9.72
C LYS A 103 3.51 10.78 -10.54
N LEU A 104 2.18 10.78 -10.62
CA LEU A 104 1.46 9.81 -11.45
C LEU A 104 1.57 10.20 -12.94
N ILE A 105 1.94 9.23 -13.74
CA ILE A 105 1.91 9.33 -15.21
C ILE A 105 0.63 8.64 -15.66
N VAL A 106 -0.26 9.40 -16.30
CA VAL A 106 -1.56 8.91 -16.76
C VAL A 106 -1.79 9.29 -18.22
N ASN A 107 -2.61 8.50 -18.91
CA ASN A 107 -3.00 8.70 -20.29
C ASN A 107 -4.47 8.33 -20.51
N ASN A 108 -4.96 8.40 -21.75
CA ASN A 108 -6.36 8.16 -22.10
C ASN A 108 -6.83 6.69 -21.90
N GLU A 109 -5.94 5.77 -21.68
CA GLU A 109 -6.24 4.35 -21.41
C GLU A 109 -6.10 3.98 -19.94
N SER A 110 -5.63 4.91 -19.11
CA SER A 110 -5.30 4.64 -17.71
C SER A 110 -6.49 4.16 -16.89
N GLN A 111 -6.24 3.17 -16.03
CA GLN A 111 -7.19 2.61 -15.08
C GLN A 111 -6.65 2.75 -13.66
N ILE A 112 -7.37 3.48 -12.82
CA ILE A 112 -6.95 3.82 -11.46
C ILE A 112 -7.99 3.34 -10.45
N LEU A 113 -7.53 2.79 -9.33
CA LEU A 113 -8.35 2.56 -8.17
C LEU A 113 -8.13 3.69 -7.14
N VAL A 114 -9.21 4.26 -6.63
CA VAL A 114 -9.17 5.22 -5.51
C VAL A 114 -9.81 4.57 -4.29
N ILE A 115 -9.11 4.57 -3.16
CA ILE A 115 -9.66 4.14 -1.87
C ILE A 115 -9.76 5.34 -0.94
N GLU A 116 -11.00 5.62 -0.50
CA GLU A 116 -11.32 6.76 0.38
C GLU A 116 -11.18 6.39 1.84
N ALA A 117 -10.38 7.15 2.57
CA ALA A 117 -10.20 7.05 4.03
C ALA A 117 -10.00 5.62 4.58
N PRO A 118 -9.15 4.78 3.96
CA PRO A 118 -8.97 3.41 4.42
C PRO A 118 -8.25 3.39 5.78
N GLU A 119 -8.70 2.48 6.67
CA GLU A 119 -8.18 2.40 8.04
C GLU A 119 -7.36 1.13 8.29
N LYS A 120 -7.84 -0.02 7.82
CA LYS A 120 -7.26 -1.33 8.15
C LYS A 120 -6.04 -1.65 7.28
N PRO A 121 -4.83 -1.74 7.87
CA PRO A 121 -3.61 -2.00 7.09
C PRO A 121 -3.68 -3.27 6.24
N GLY A 122 -4.32 -4.34 6.76
CA GLY A 122 -4.47 -5.59 6.03
C GLY A 122 -5.26 -5.44 4.74
N ASN A 123 -6.36 -4.66 4.77
CA ASN A 123 -7.19 -4.41 3.59
C ASN A 123 -6.46 -3.54 2.56
N ILE A 124 -5.75 -2.51 3.01
CA ILE A 124 -4.93 -1.67 2.13
C ILE A 124 -3.88 -2.52 1.42
N GLY A 125 -3.15 -3.36 2.16
CA GLY A 125 -2.16 -4.26 1.57
C GLY A 125 -2.77 -5.23 0.55
N ALA A 126 -3.92 -5.85 0.86
CA ALA A 126 -4.62 -6.75 -0.05
C ALA A 126 -5.11 -6.04 -1.32
N VAL A 127 -5.61 -4.79 -1.20
CA VAL A 127 -5.99 -3.96 -2.35
C VAL A 127 -4.78 -3.67 -3.24
N LEU A 128 -3.66 -3.24 -2.66
CA LEU A 128 -2.43 -2.95 -3.42
C LEU A 128 -1.90 -4.20 -4.15
N ARG A 129 -1.97 -5.37 -3.49
CA ARG A 129 -1.62 -6.65 -4.13
C ARG A 129 -2.52 -6.94 -5.33
N THR A 130 -3.84 -6.78 -5.18
CA THR A 130 -4.80 -7.05 -6.25
C THR A 130 -4.62 -6.07 -7.41
N ALA A 131 -4.47 -4.79 -7.12
CA ALA A 131 -4.25 -3.75 -8.12
C ALA A 131 -2.94 -3.96 -8.91
N ALA A 132 -1.86 -4.32 -8.22
CA ALA A 132 -0.59 -4.65 -8.87
C ALA A 132 -0.71 -5.92 -9.75
N ALA A 133 -1.42 -6.97 -9.28
CA ALA A 133 -1.64 -8.21 -10.03
C ALA A 133 -2.52 -7.99 -11.27
N ALA A 134 -3.48 -7.07 -11.19
CA ALA A 134 -4.34 -6.68 -12.32
C ALA A 134 -3.70 -5.64 -13.25
N ALA A 135 -2.45 -5.24 -12.98
CA ALA A 135 -1.70 -4.24 -13.74
C ALA A 135 -2.44 -2.90 -13.89
N LEU A 136 -3.11 -2.43 -12.82
CA LEU A 136 -3.65 -1.08 -12.82
C LEU A 136 -2.51 -0.06 -12.93
N ASP A 137 -2.80 1.09 -13.55
CA ASP A 137 -1.81 2.17 -13.71
C ASP A 137 -1.45 2.84 -12.39
N ALA A 138 -2.39 2.94 -11.46
CA ALA A 138 -2.14 3.49 -10.13
C ALA A 138 -3.20 3.10 -9.09
N VAL A 139 -2.83 3.25 -7.80
CA VAL A 139 -3.78 3.33 -6.70
C VAL A 139 -3.64 4.71 -6.03
N ILE A 140 -4.76 5.40 -5.85
CA ILE A 140 -4.80 6.66 -5.10
C ILE A 140 -5.44 6.40 -3.73
N ILE A 141 -4.76 6.81 -2.67
CA ILE A 141 -5.29 6.76 -1.31
C ILE A 141 -5.75 8.16 -0.92
N ALA A 142 -7.05 8.38 -0.94
CA ALA A 142 -7.65 9.64 -0.57
C ALA A 142 -7.89 9.70 0.94
N ASN A 143 -7.47 10.78 1.61
CA ASN A 143 -7.62 10.99 3.05
C ASN A 143 -7.14 9.80 3.93
N PRO A 144 -5.91 9.31 3.78
CA PRO A 144 -5.46 8.10 4.48
C PRO A 144 -5.52 8.25 6.00
N ARG A 145 -6.06 7.24 6.68
CA ARG A 145 -6.04 7.14 8.14
C ARG A 145 -4.91 6.28 8.66
N THR A 146 -4.26 5.57 7.77
CA THR A 146 -3.12 4.70 8.05
C THR A 146 -1.95 5.08 7.17
N ASP A 147 -0.75 4.98 7.72
CA ASP A 147 0.50 5.19 7.00
C ASP A 147 0.76 4.02 6.04
N ILE A 148 1.00 4.33 4.77
CA ILE A 148 1.19 3.35 3.70
C ILE A 148 2.39 2.42 3.95
N TYR A 149 3.40 2.89 4.66
CA TYR A 149 4.57 2.10 5.05
C TYR A 149 4.40 1.37 6.38
N HIS A 150 3.13 1.17 6.82
CA HIS A 150 2.84 0.31 7.96
C HIS A 150 3.29 -1.13 7.66
N PRO A 151 4.01 -1.84 8.57
CA PRO A 151 4.53 -3.18 8.31
C PRO A 151 3.49 -4.19 7.81
N ASN A 152 2.26 -4.12 8.33
CA ASN A 152 1.18 -4.99 7.86
C ASN A 152 0.69 -4.66 6.44
N ILE A 153 0.84 -3.42 5.95
CA ILE A 153 0.54 -3.09 4.54
C ILE A 153 1.60 -3.72 3.65
N ILE A 154 2.87 -3.50 3.96
CA ILE A 154 3.99 -4.07 3.20
C ILE A 154 3.83 -5.57 3.08
N ARG A 155 3.63 -6.25 4.21
CA ARG A 155 3.48 -7.70 4.28
C ARG A 155 2.27 -8.22 3.51
N ASN A 156 1.07 -7.63 3.72
CA ASN A 156 -0.15 -8.11 3.07
C ASN A 156 -0.20 -7.79 1.57
N SER A 157 0.60 -6.81 1.12
CA SER A 157 0.72 -6.50 -0.30
C SER A 157 1.62 -7.47 -1.07
N LEU A 158 2.41 -8.31 -0.38
CA LEU A 158 3.41 -9.21 -1.00
C LEU A 158 4.36 -8.46 -1.96
N GLY A 159 4.75 -7.23 -1.60
CA GLY A 159 5.55 -6.35 -2.46
C GLY A 159 4.75 -5.48 -3.43
N GLY A 160 3.44 -5.66 -3.52
CA GLY A 160 2.58 -4.81 -4.37
C GLY A 160 2.65 -3.32 -4.02
N VAL A 161 2.91 -2.98 -2.75
CA VAL A 161 3.13 -1.59 -2.32
C VAL A 161 4.33 -0.92 -3.00
N PHE A 162 5.29 -1.69 -3.48
CA PHE A 162 6.45 -1.19 -4.21
C PHE A 162 6.23 -1.20 -5.72
N SER A 163 5.42 -2.15 -6.22
CA SER A 163 5.29 -2.47 -7.64
C SER A 163 4.27 -1.62 -8.38
N ILE A 164 3.30 -1.02 -7.69
CA ILE A 164 2.27 -0.19 -8.31
C ILE A 164 2.51 1.29 -7.97
N PRO A 165 2.36 2.23 -8.92
CA PRO A 165 2.36 3.66 -8.61
C PRO A 165 1.27 4.00 -7.60
N ILE A 166 1.64 4.73 -6.53
CA ILE A 166 0.70 5.12 -5.48
C ILE A 166 0.76 6.63 -5.31
N ALA A 167 -0.41 7.27 -5.25
CA ALA A 167 -0.51 8.66 -4.83
C ALA A 167 -1.37 8.80 -3.56
N ILE A 168 -1.08 9.86 -2.80
CA ILE A 168 -1.75 10.14 -1.54
C ILE A 168 -2.10 11.62 -1.49
N ASP A 169 -3.40 11.93 -1.33
CA ASP A 169 -3.86 13.32 -1.17
C ASP A 169 -5.25 13.34 -0.50
N ASN A 170 -5.81 14.51 -0.30
CA ASN A 170 -7.19 14.68 0.12
C ASN A 170 -8.16 14.49 -1.06
N SER A 171 -9.42 14.13 -0.77
CA SER A 171 -10.43 13.84 -1.80
C SER A 171 -10.68 15.00 -2.77
N LYS A 172 -10.57 16.26 -2.33
CA LYS A 172 -10.78 17.43 -3.21
C LYS A 172 -9.71 17.49 -4.29
N ASN A 173 -8.44 17.32 -3.90
CA ASN A 173 -7.30 17.34 -4.82
C ASN A 173 -7.36 16.14 -5.77
N VAL A 174 -7.72 14.95 -5.27
CA VAL A 174 -7.89 13.74 -6.09
C VAL A 174 -8.98 13.95 -7.13
N ILE A 175 -10.15 14.45 -6.74
CA ILE A 175 -11.24 14.77 -7.68
C ILE A 175 -10.79 15.78 -8.74
N SER A 176 -10.06 16.82 -8.33
CA SER A 176 -9.53 17.82 -9.27
C SER A 176 -8.55 17.20 -10.26
N PHE A 177 -7.65 16.32 -9.78
CA PHE A 177 -6.72 15.56 -10.61
C PHE A 177 -7.44 14.67 -11.62
N LEU A 178 -8.42 13.89 -11.18
CA LEU A 178 -9.18 12.98 -12.04
C LEU A 178 -9.94 13.77 -13.15
N LYS A 179 -10.57 14.87 -12.77
CA LYS A 179 -11.29 15.72 -13.73
C LYS A 179 -10.37 16.41 -14.74
N LYS A 180 -9.22 16.91 -14.29
CA LYS A 180 -8.22 17.56 -15.16
C LYS A 180 -7.68 16.58 -16.21
N ASN A 181 -7.67 15.29 -15.93
CA ASN A 181 -7.19 14.24 -16.81
C ASN A 181 -8.34 13.42 -17.44
N ASP A 182 -9.56 13.96 -17.49
CA ASP A 182 -10.75 13.42 -18.15
C ASP A 182 -11.16 12.01 -17.71
N PHE A 183 -10.82 11.60 -16.49
CA PHE A 183 -11.21 10.29 -15.96
C PHE A 183 -12.74 10.20 -15.79
N GLN A 184 -13.31 9.08 -16.26
CA GLN A 184 -14.64 8.69 -15.84
C GLN A 184 -14.60 8.26 -14.37
N ILE A 185 -15.32 8.97 -13.50
CA ILE A 185 -15.39 8.73 -12.05
C ILE A 185 -16.55 7.76 -11.78
N VAL A 186 -16.22 6.52 -11.43
CA VAL A 186 -17.18 5.48 -11.08
C VAL A 186 -17.10 5.19 -9.59
N VAL A 187 -18.16 5.51 -8.86
CA VAL A 187 -18.22 5.34 -7.41
C VAL A 187 -18.97 4.07 -7.04
N ALA A 188 -18.33 3.18 -6.27
CA ALA A 188 -18.97 2.01 -5.72
C ALA A 188 -19.64 2.36 -4.38
N ALA A 189 -20.97 2.39 -4.36
CA ALA A 189 -21.75 2.74 -3.17
C ALA A 189 -23.12 2.06 -3.19
N ILE A 190 -23.66 1.82 -1.99
CA ILE A 190 -25.05 1.42 -1.81
C ILE A 190 -25.92 2.68 -1.91
N SER A 191 -26.73 2.77 -2.95
CA SER A 191 -27.57 3.95 -3.21
C SER A 191 -28.75 3.55 -4.08
N SER A 192 -29.88 4.24 -3.93
CA SER A 192 -31.06 4.10 -4.83
C SER A 192 -30.75 4.45 -6.29
N LYS A 193 -29.70 5.23 -6.54
CA LYS A 193 -29.21 5.60 -7.87
C LYS A 193 -28.18 4.62 -8.43
N ALA A 194 -27.71 3.65 -7.61
CA ALA A 194 -26.68 2.74 -8.02
C ALA A 194 -27.20 1.70 -9.02
N LYS A 195 -26.39 1.43 -10.03
CA LYS A 195 -26.65 0.35 -11.00
C LYS A 195 -25.80 -0.86 -10.67
N HIS A 196 -26.27 -2.02 -11.02
CA HIS A 196 -25.47 -3.25 -10.93
C HIS A 196 -24.15 -3.06 -11.72
N TYR A 197 -23.00 -3.31 -11.11
CA TYR A 197 -21.69 -3.03 -11.70
C TYR A 197 -21.48 -3.68 -13.07
N LYS A 198 -22.02 -4.88 -13.33
CA LYS A 198 -21.96 -5.56 -14.65
C LYS A 198 -22.86 -4.92 -15.72
N ARG A 199 -23.79 -4.04 -15.36
CA ARG A 199 -24.75 -3.43 -16.31
C ARG A 199 -24.35 -2.00 -16.71
N VAL A 200 -23.11 -1.60 -16.40
CA VAL A 200 -22.58 -0.27 -16.69
C VAL A 200 -21.48 -0.40 -17.75
N LYS A 201 -21.52 0.46 -18.74
CA LYS A 201 -20.41 0.61 -19.69
C LYS A 201 -19.35 1.52 -19.09
N TYR A 202 -18.17 1.03 -18.90
CA TYR A 202 -17.01 1.77 -18.45
C TYR A 202 -16.29 2.39 -19.65
N LYS A 203 -15.64 3.54 -19.44
CA LYS A 203 -14.85 4.25 -20.43
C LYS A 203 -13.51 4.65 -19.85
N ASN A 204 -12.45 4.48 -20.58
CA ASN A 204 -11.13 5.00 -20.23
C ASN A 204 -10.99 6.51 -20.56
N PRO A 205 -10.17 7.24 -19.85
CA PRO A 205 -9.49 6.80 -18.62
C PRO A 205 -10.50 6.60 -17.49
N LEU A 206 -10.29 5.55 -16.69
CA LEU A 206 -11.26 5.08 -15.68
C LEU A 206 -10.69 5.20 -14.26
N ALA A 207 -11.46 5.80 -13.36
CA ALA A 207 -11.22 5.79 -11.93
C ALA A 207 -12.37 5.10 -11.21
N ILE A 208 -12.09 3.99 -10.49
CA ILE A 208 -13.04 3.29 -9.63
C ILE A 208 -12.79 3.75 -8.20
N ILE A 209 -13.83 4.24 -7.52
CA ILE A 209 -13.72 4.79 -6.18
C ILE A 209 -14.43 3.87 -5.18
N LEU A 210 -13.70 3.45 -4.14
CA LEU A 210 -14.19 2.64 -3.04
C LEU A 210 -14.14 3.44 -1.73
N GLY A 211 -15.17 3.33 -0.92
CA GLY A 211 -15.25 3.92 0.41
C GLY A 211 -14.61 3.05 1.50
N SER A 212 -14.47 3.62 2.71
CA SER A 212 -14.06 2.87 3.89
C SER A 212 -15.14 1.88 4.34
N GLU A 213 -14.73 0.86 5.11
CA GLU A 213 -15.63 -0.18 5.60
C GLU A 213 -16.69 0.36 6.57
N ASP A 214 -16.33 1.33 7.42
CA ASP A 214 -17.21 1.86 8.47
C ASP A 214 -18.15 2.95 7.97
N LYS A 215 -17.61 3.91 7.19
CA LYS A 215 -18.34 5.12 6.81
C LYS A 215 -18.78 5.12 5.34
N GLY A 216 -18.42 4.08 4.61
CA GLY A 216 -18.67 4.03 3.18
C GLY A 216 -17.95 5.17 2.43
N ILE A 217 -18.63 5.73 1.45
CA ILE A 217 -18.09 6.78 0.59
C ILE A 217 -18.59 8.16 1.02
N ASN A 218 -17.73 9.17 0.96
CA ASN A 218 -18.09 10.54 1.27
C ASN A 218 -18.97 11.15 0.17
N ASP A 219 -19.96 11.98 0.55
CA ASP A 219 -20.89 12.66 -0.35
C ASP A 219 -20.23 13.45 -1.47
N ILE A 220 -19.03 13.97 -1.24
CA ILE A 220 -18.28 14.68 -2.29
C ILE A 220 -18.03 13.80 -3.51
N TRP A 221 -17.78 12.50 -3.32
CA TRP A 221 -17.59 11.55 -4.40
C TRP A 221 -18.92 11.26 -5.14
N ILE A 222 -20.00 11.04 -4.38
CA ILE A 222 -21.34 10.82 -4.94
C ILE A 222 -21.76 12.00 -5.84
N LYS A 223 -21.51 13.24 -5.39
CA LYS A 223 -21.83 14.46 -6.14
C LYS A 223 -20.97 14.65 -7.39
N LYS A 224 -19.80 14.03 -7.45
CA LYS A 224 -18.85 14.18 -8.58
C LYS A 224 -18.74 12.93 -9.44
N ALA A 225 -19.49 11.86 -9.08
CA ALA A 225 -19.54 10.64 -9.83
C ALA A 225 -20.22 10.82 -11.19
N ASP A 226 -19.61 10.28 -12.25
CA ASP A 226 -20.26 10.11 -13.54
C ASP A 226 -21.21 8.89 -13.51
N LYS A 227 -20.86 7.89 -12.69
CA LYS A 227 -21.67 6.70 -12.46
C LYS A 227 -21.55 6.21 -11.02
N ILE A 228 -22.66 5.71 -10.50
CA ILE A 228 -22.70 5.02 -9.20
C ILE A 228 -23.04 3.56 -9.47
N VAL A 229 -22.22 2.66 -8.96
CA VAL A 229 -22.37 1.22 -9.13
C VAL A 229 -22.47 0.53 -7.77
N GLN A 230 -23.11 -0.64 -7.74
CA GLN A 230 -23.12 -1.50 -6.57
C GLN A 230 -22.81 -2.95 -6.94
N ILE A 231 -22.12 -3.63 -6.02
CA ILE A 231 -22.02 -5.09 -6.00
C ILE A 231 -23.22 -5.58 -5.20
N PRO A 232 -24.13 -6.39 -5.77
CA PRO A 232 -25.28 -6.87 -5.03
C PRO A 232 -24.87 -7.76 -3.85
N VAL A 233 -25.47 -7.52 -2.72
CA VAL A 233 -25.36 -8.34 -1.50
C VAL A 233 -26.74 -8.81 -1.07
N LYS A 234 -26.82 -9.94 -0.37
CA LYS A 234 -28.06 -10.50 0.16
C LYS A 234 -28.09 -10.35 1.67
N PHE A 235 -29.25 -9.96 2.21
CA PHE A 235 -29.50 -9.96 3.65
C PHE A 235 -29.09 -11.32 4.29
N PRO A 236 -28.48 -11.36 5.47
CA PRO A 236 -28.24 -10.26 6.41
C PRO A 236 -26.92 -9.47 6.18
N ILE A 237 -26.24 -9.68 5.09
CA ILE A 237 -24.96 -9.01 4.81
C ILE A 237 -25.22 -7.64 4.18
N ASP A 238 -24.66 -6.57 4.78
CA ASP A 238 -24.86 -5.20 4.33
C ASP A 238 -23.77 -4.75 3.32
N SER A 239 -22.55 -5.29 3.44
CA SER A 239 -21.42 -4.90 2.59
C SER A 239 -20.38 -6.02 2.47
N LEU A 240 -19.50 -5.91 1.48
CA LEU A 240 -18.34 -6.77 1.33
C LEU A 240 -17.10 -6.08 1.90
N ASN A 241 -16.11 -6.89 2.28
CA ASN A 241 -14.80 -6.36 2.64
C ASN A 241 -14.20 -5.52 1.51
N LEU A 242 -13.47 -4.44 1.85
CA LEU A 242 -12.88 -3.50 0.89
C LEU A 242 -12.03 -4.20 -0.17
N SER A 243 -11.15 -5.13 0.24
CA SER A 243 -10.27 -5.81 -0.71
C SER A 243 -11.01 -6.79 -1.64
N VAL A 244 -12.10 -7.40 -1.15
CA VAL A 244 -13.00 -8.24 -1.96
C VAL A 244 -13.73 -7.36 -2.99
N SER A 245 -14.29 -6.24 -2.55
CA SER A 245 -14.95 -5.28 -3.45
C SER A 245 -14.01 -4.75 -4.52
N ALA A 246 -12.76 -4.43 -4.14
CA ALA A 246 -11.73 -4.02 -5.08
C ALA A 246 -11.47 -5.11 -6.12
N GLY A 247 -11.28 -6.36 -5.71
CA GLY A 247 -11.06 -7.48 -6.63
C GLY A 247 -12.21 -7.65 -7.64
N ILE A 248 -13.46 -7.60 -7.17
CA ILE A 248 -14.64 -7.75 -8.04
C ILE A 248 -14.75 -6.63 -9.08
N LEU A 249 -14.36 -5.40 -8.72
CA LEU A 249 -14.52 -4.23 -9.59
C LEU A 249 -13.32 -3.99 -10.51
N ILE A 250 -12.16 -4.53 -10.17
CA ILE A 250 -10.95 -4.46 -10.99
C ILE A 250 -10.99 -5.48 -12.14
N TYR A 251 -11.51 -6.70 -11.88
CA TYR A 251 -11.63 -7.78 -12.85
C TYR A 251 -13.04 -7.84 -13.49
#